data_78f0ca4bd5e3457e52328eb60070b804
#
_entry.id   78f0ca4bd5e3457e52328eb60070b804
#
_cell.length_a   1.000
_cell.length_b   1.000
_cell.length_c   1.000
_cell.angle_alpha   90.00
_cell.angle_beta   90.00
_cell.angle_gamma   90.00
#
_symmetry.space_group_name_H-M   'P 1'
#
loop_
_entity.id
_entity.type
_entity.pdbx_description
1 polymer ?
#
loop_
_entity_poly.entity_id
_entity_poly.type
_entity_poly.pdbx_seq_one_letter_code
_entity_poly.pdbx_strand_id
1 'polypeptide(L)'
;MTDVIIIGAGPAGLNAALYAARKELSVQVVSTDIGGQMLLTGEIENYLGLPHISGFELADKMEAHVKEYPVDFVFAGVLSTEKDSEGHFLVHLDDGKVLTGRTLIVTAGKRSRTLDIPGEMEYTGRGVSY
;
A
#
# COMPACT_ATOMS: atom_id res chain seq x y z
N MET A 1 -12.09 -17.52 -1.39
CA MET A 1 -11.12 -17.01 -2.40
C MET A 1 -11.55 -15.61 -2.78
N THR A 2 -10.65 -14.66 -2.75
CA THR A 2 -10.89 -13.24 -3.00
C THR A 2 -10.82 -12.93 -4.50
N ASP A 3 -11.64 -12.01 -5.00
CA ASP A 3 -11.59 -11.62 -6.42
C ASP A 3 -10.33 -10.80 -6.72
N VAL A 4 -9.97 -9.87 -5.82
CA VAL A 4 -8.80 -8.99 -6.00
C VAL A 4 -7.99 -8.91 -4.72
N ILE A 5 -6.72 -9.28 -4.80
CA ILE A 5 -5.73 -8.98 -3.77
C ILE A 5 -4.90 -7.77 -4.25
N ILE A 6 -4.73 -6.78 -3.37
CA ILE A 6 -3.94 -5.57 -3.64
C ILE A 6 -2.77 -5.54 -2.67
N ILE A 7 -1.55 -5.47 -3.18
CA ILE A 7 -0.34 -5.35 -2.38
C ILE A 7 0.05 -3.89 -2.26
N GLY A 8 0.00 -3.36 -1.05
CA GLY A 8 0.32 -1.98 -0.70
C GLY A 8 -0.92 -1.11 -0.51
N ALA A 9 -0.97 -0.40 0.63
CA ALA A 9 -2.04 0.52 1.02
C ALA A 9 -1.61 2.00 0.93
N GLY A 10 -0.74 2.33 -0.01
CA GLY A 10 -0.49 3.70 -0.41
C GLY A 10 -1.64 4.26 -1.28
N PRO A 11 -1.52 5.49 -1.80
CA PRO A 11 -2.58 6.12 -2.61
C PRO A 11 -3.05 5.27 -3.79
N ALA A 12 -2.12 4.60 -4.45
CA ALA A 12 -2.44 3.75 -5.60
C ALA A 12 -3.26 2.52 -5.20
N GLY A 13 -2.89 1.85 -4.09
CA GLY A 13 -3.60 0.69 -3.58
C GLY A 13 -4.97 1.03 -3.03
N LEU A 14 -5.07 2.10 -2.25
CA LEU A 14 -6.35 2.59 -1.74
C LEU A 14 -7.31 2.97 -2.88
N ASN A 15 -6.80 3.64 -3.91
CA ASN A 15 -7.61 3.98 -5.08
C ASN A 15 -8.06 2.73 -5.86
N ALA A 16 -7.17 1.75 -6.05
CA ALA A 16 -7.52 0.48 -6.69
C ALA A 16 -8.59 -0.28 -5.88
N ALA A 17 -8.44 -0.32 -4.55
CA ALA A 17 -9.40 -0.95 -3.64
C ALA A 17 -10.79 -0.30 -3.73
N LEU A 18 -10.85 1.03 -3.72
CA LEU A 18 -12.09 1.78 -3.87
C LEU A 18 -12.82 1.40 -5.17
N TYR A 19 -12.12 1.40 -6.30
CA TYR A 19 -12.73 1.10 -7.59
C TYR A 19 -13.14 -0.37 -7.73
N ALA A 20 -12.35 -1.31 -7.20
CA ALA A 20 -12.72 -2.73 -7.19
C ALA A 20 -13.95 -2.98 -6.31
N ALA A 21 -13.99 -2.42 -5.10
CA ALA A 21 -15.13 -2.56 -4.20
C ALA A 21 -16.42 -1.93 -4.76
N ARG A 22 -16.33 -0.80 -5.47
CA ARG A 22 -17.45 -0.19 -6.19
C ARG A 22 -18.00 -1.04 -7.34
N LYS A 23 -17.26 -2.06 -7.79
CA LYS A 23 -17.69 -3.09 -8.74
C LYS A 23 -18.23 -4.34 -8.04
N GLU A 24 -18.45 -4.25 -6.72
CA GLU A 24 -18.96 -5.36 -5.90
C GLU A 24 -18.04 -6.59 -5.88
N LEU A 25 -16.75 -6.40 -6.16
CA LEU A 25 -15.74 -7.44 -6.04
C LEU A 25 -15.33 -7.60 -4.57
N SER A 26 -15.02 -8.83 -4.16
CA SER A 26 -14.37 -9.08 -2.88
C SER A 26 -12.91 -8.63 -2.96
N VAL A 27 -12.49 -7.73 -2.05
CA VAL A 27 -11.19 -7.07 -2.08
C VAL A 27 -10.45 -7.28 -0.77
N GLN A 28 -9.19 -7.71 -0.87
CA GLN A 28 -8.23 -7.70 0.24
C GLN A 28 -7.06 -6.80 -0.09
N VAL A 29 -6.72 -5.88 0.82
CA VAL A 29 -5.54 -5.03 0.74
C VAL A 29 -4.52 -5.52 1.76
N VAL A 30 -3.33 -5.88 1.30
CA VAL A 30 -2.23 -6.35 2.14
C VAL A 30 -1.15 -5.28 2.22
N SER A 31 -0.81 -4.83 3.41
CA SER A 31 0.24 -3.85 3.62
C SER A 31 0.75 -3.86 5.07
N THR A 32 1.96 -3.41 5.28
CA THR A 32 2.50 -3.18 6.64
C THR A 32 2.02 -1.89 7.28
N ASP A 33 1.59 -0.93 6.46
CA ASP A 33 1.06 0.38 6.87
C ASP A 33 -0.03 0.85 5.91
N ILE A 34 -0.74 1.92 6.27
CA ILE A 34 -1.68 2.61 5.38
C ILE A 34 -1.16 4.03 5.14
N GLY A 35 -1.04 4.41 3.86
CA GLY A 35 -0.54 5.72 3.43
C GLY A 35 0.81 5.66 2.73
N GLY A 36 1.67 4.70 3.07
CA GLY A 36 2.96 4.50 2.42
C GLY A 36 3.84 5.75 2.42
N GLN A 37 4.42 6.12 1.27
CA GLN A 37 5.33 7.27 1.14
C GLN A 37 4.69 8.63 1.50
N MET A 38 3.36 8.77 1.47
CA MET A 38 2.70 10.01 1.90
C MET A 38 2.96 10.33 3.37
N LEU A 39 3.10 9.31 4.21
CA LEU A 39 3.36 9.50 5.65
C LEU A 39 4.68 10.21 5.94
N LEU A 40 5.63 10.19 4.99
CA LEU A 40 6.92 10.85 5.07
C LEU A 40 6.90 12.29 4.56
N THR A 41 5.76 12.73 3.99
CA THR A 41 5.60 14.06 3.42
C THR A 41 4.93 14.99 4.46
N GLY A 42 5.49 16.17 4.65
CA GLY A 42 4.90 17.19 5.52
C GLY A 42 3.63 17.76 4.92
N GLU A 43 3.71 18.97 4.39
CA GLU A 43 2.58 19.64 3.74
C GLU A 43 2.52 19.28 2.24
N ILE A 44 1.31 19.02 1.76
CA ILE A 44 0.98 18.75 0.36
C ILE A 44 0.09 19.90 -0.13
N GLU A 45 0.55 20.63 -1.15
CA GLU A 45 -0.13 21.80 -1.71
C GLU A 45 -0.65 21.58 -3.13
N ASN A 46 -0.32 20.45 -3.74
CA ASN A 46 -0.59 20.13 -5.14
C ASN A 46 -1.60 18.99 -5.34
N TYR A 47 -2.36 18.64 -4.29
CA TYR A 47 -3.44 17.66 -4.43
C TYR A 47 -4.74 18.41 -4.76
N LEU A 48 -5.22 18.23 -6.00
CA LEU A 48 -6.40 18.94 -6.49
C LEU A 48 -7.62 18.71 -5.58
N GLY A 49 -8.23 19.79 -5.11
CA GLY A 49 -9.36 19.79 -4.18
C GLY A 49 -8.94 19.91 -2.71
N LEU A 50 -7.67 19.77 -2.38
CA LEU A 50 -7.11 19.93 -1.03
C LEU A 50 -5.84 20.78 -1.11
N PRO A 51 -5.96 22.13 -1.07
CA PRO A 51 -4.84 23.04 -1.34
C PRO A 51 -3.74 23.02 -0.26
N HIS A 52 -4.09 22.62 0.95
CA HIS A 52 -3.16 22.47 2.08
C HIS A 52 -3.60 21.27 2.93
N ILE A 53 -2.81 20.22 2.96
CA ILE A 53 -3.07 19.03 3.75
C ILE A 53 -1.74 18.33 4.08
N SER A 54 -1.62 17.77 5.28
CA SER A 54 -0.47 16.92 5.59
C SER A 54 -0.61 15.56 4.91
N GLY A 55 0.53 14.89 4.66
CA GLY A 55 0.53 13.55 4.10
C GLY A 55 -0.23 12.55 4.96
N PHE A 56 -0.16 12.70 6.29
CA PHE A 56 -0.89 11.87 7.25
C PHE A 56 -2.41 12.08 7.12
N GLU A 57 -2.88 13.35 7.14
CA GLU A 57 -4.31 13.66 7.02
C GLU A 57 -4.89 13.21 5.67
N LEU A 58 -4.09 13.29 4.60
CA LEU A 58 -4.52 12.81 3.28
C LEU A 58 -4.66 11.28 3.28
N ALA A 59 -3.70 10.56 3.90
CA ALA A 59 -3.77 9.12 4.04
C ALA A 59 -5.00 8.68 4.86
N ASP A 60 -5.27 9.35 5.97
CA ASP A 60 -6.43 9.11 6.83
C ASP A 60 -7.76 9.32 6.07
N LYS A 61 -7.88 10.40 5.29
CA LYS A 61 -9.05 10.65 4.44
C LYS A 61 -9.25 9.59 3.37
N MET A 62 -8.17 9.12 2.75
CA MET A 62 -8.23 8.06 1.73
C MET A 62 -8.64 6.73 2.35
N GLU A 63 -8.06 6.38 3.51
CA GLU A 63 -8.42 5.17 4.25
C GLU A 63 -9.90 5.20 4.68
N ALA A 64 -10.35 6.30 5.28
CA ALA A 64 -11.73 6.47 5.71
C ALA A 64 -12.71 6.28 4.54
N HIS A 65 -12.39 6.84 3.37
CA HIS A 65 -13.22 6.68 2.18
C HIS A 65 -13.30 5.22 1.70
N VAL A 66 -12.17 4.50 1.70
CA VAL A 66 -12.17 3.08 1.31
C VAL A 66 -12.95 2.22 2.31
N LYS A 67 -12.88 2.53 3.61
CA LYS A 67 -13.62 1.83 4.68
C LYS A 67 -15.15 1.99 4.62
N GLU A 68 -15.67 2.90 3.82
CA GLU A 68 -17.12 2.93 3.53
C GLU A 68 -17.59 1.73 2.68
N TYR A 69 -16.65 0.98 2.12
CA TYR A 69 -16.89 -0.22 1.31
C TYR A 69 -16.37 -1.48 2.03
N PRO A 70 -16.90 -2.67 1.69
CA PRO A 70 -16.46 -3.93 2.29
C PRO A 70 -15.09 -4.37 1.76
N VAL A 71 -14.04 -3.67 2.18
CA VAL A 71 -12.64 -3.98 1.89
C VAL A 71 -11.98 -4.57 3.12
N ASP A 72 -11.33 -5.72 2.97
CA ASP A 72 -10.59 -6.38 4.04
C ASP A 72 -9.12 -5.94 4.03
N PHE A 73 -8.65 -5.39 5.17
CA PHE A 73 -7.25 -4.98 5.34
C PHE A 73 -6.48 -6.04 6.13
N VAL A 74 -5.42 -6.56 5.51
CA VAL A 74 -4.51 -7.52 6.10
C VAL A 74 -3.17 -6.83 6.39
N PHE A 75 -2.85 -6.67 7.67
CA PHE A 75 -1.61 -6.03 8.11
C PHE A 75 -0.49 -7.07 8.19
N ALA A 76 0.27 -7.19 7.12
CA ALA A 76 1.41 -8.11 7.00
C ALA A 76 2.34 -7.67 5.86
N GLY A 77 3.59 -8.11 5.91
CA GLY A 77 4.54 -8.00 4.80
C GLY A 77 4.32 -9.14 3.80
N VAL A 78 4.48 -8.83 2.51
CA VAL A 78 4.44 -9.83 1.44
C VAL A 78 5.85 -10.32 1.15
N LEU A 79 6.08 -11.63 1.27
CA LEU A 79 7.37 -12.25 0.99
C LEU A 79 7.50 -12.64 -0.49
N SER A 80 6.48 -13.27 -1.05
CA SER A 80 6.48 -13.72 -2.43
C SER A 80 5.07 -13.89 -2.98
N THR A 81 4.97 -13.99 -4.29
CA THR A 81 3.73 -14.30 -5.00
C THR A 81 4.01 -15.35 -6.06
N GLU A 82 3.06 -16.25 -6.26
CA GLU A 82 3.12 -17.27 -7.31
C GLU A 82 1.73 -17.55 -7.86
N LYS A 83 1.64 -18.34 -8.91
CA LYS A 83 0.37 -18.87 -9.43
C LYS A 83 0.28 -20.37 -9.17
N ASP A 84 -0.90 -20.81 -8.75
CA ASP A 84 -1.21 -22.23 -8.68
C ASP A 84 -1.51 -22.83 -10.07
N SER A 85 -1.78 -24.13 -10.11
CA SER A 85 -2.10 -24.87 -11.36
C SER A 85 -3.42 -24.43 -12.02
N GLU A 86 -4.30 -23.76 -11.27
CA GLU A 86 -5.59 -23.26 -11.75
C GLU A 86 -5.49 -21.79 -12.21
N GLY A 87 -4.30 -21.16 -12.01
CA GLY A 87 -4.04 -19.78 -12.42
C GLY A 87 -4.38 -18.73 -11.35
N HIS A 88 -4.74 -19.15 -10.13
CA HIS A 88 -4.97 -18.24 -9.03
C HIS A 88 -3.65 -17.73 -8.45
N PHE A 89 -3.66 -16.53 -7.89
CA PHE A 89 -2.51 -15.96 -7.21
C PHE A 89 -2.47 -16.40 -5.75
N LEU A 90 -1.32 -16.92 -5.34
CA LEU A 90 -0.97 -17.19 -3.96
C LEU A 90 -0.04 -16.08 -3.47
N VAL A 91 -0.39 -15.43 -2.38
CA VAL A 91 0.40 -14.34 -1.77
C VAL A 91 0.87 -14.81 -0.40
N HIS A 92 2.17 -15.05 -0.26
CA HIS A 92 2.81 -15.52 0.96
C HIS A 92 3.17 -14.35 1.86
N LEU A 93 2.70 -14.38 3.09
CA LEU A 93 2.89 -13.33 4.09
C LEU A 93 4.01 -13.68 5.07
N ASP A 94 4.57 -12.65 5.71
CA ASP A 94 5.63 -12.79 6.72
C ASP A 94 5.16 -13.41 8.04
N ASP A 95 3.84 -13.44 8.29
CA ASP A 95 3.22 -14.14 9.41
C ASP A 95 2.93 -15.63 9.13
N GLY A 96 3.35 -16.14 7.97
CA GLY A 96 3.19 -17.52 7.52
C GLY A 96 1.84 -17.84 6.86
N LYS A 97 0.92 -16.89 6.77
CA LYS A 97 -0.34 -17.07 6.05
C LYS A 97 -0.14 -16.97 4.54
N VAL A 98 -1.06 -17.60 3.81
CA VAL A 98 -1.14 -17.51 2.36
C VAL A 98 -2.54 -17.05 1.98
N LEU A 99 -2.62 -15.96 1.22
CA LEU A 99 -3.88 -15.49 0.66
C LEU A 99 -4.02 -16.01 -0.77
N THR A 100 -5.25 -16.34 -1.16
CA THR A 100 -5.56 -16.83 -2.50
C THR A 100 -6.56 -15.90 -3.18
N GLY A 101 -6.19 -15.40 -4.35
CA GLY A 101 -7.02 -14.49 -5.13
C GLY A 101 -7.03 -14.79 -6.62
N ARG A 102 -8.11 -14.37 -7.29
CA ARG A 102 -8.24 -14.50 -8.76
C ARG A 102 -7.38 -13.51 -9.51
N THR A 103 -7.22 -12.32 -8.93
CA THR A 103 -6.47 -11.20 -9.52
C THR A 103 -5.54 -10.59 -8.50
N LEU A 104 -4.38 -10.14 -8.94
CA LEU A 104 -3.38 -9.47 -8.13
C LEU A 104 -3.09 -8.09 -8.72
N ILE A 105 -3.15 -7.05 -7.88
CA ILE A 105 -2.72 -5.69 -8.21
C ILE A 105 -1.53 -5.37 -7.31
N VAL A 106 -0.39 -5.02 -7.90
CA VAL A 106 0.82 -4.68 -7.17
C VAL A 106 1.01 -3.16 -7.14
N THR A 107 0.91 -2.58 -5.94
CA THR A 107 1.09 -1.16 -5.66
C THR A 107 2.10 -0.95 -4.53
N ALA A 108 3.15 -1.76 -4.52
CA ALA A 108 4.14 -1.84 -3.44
C ALA A 108 4.97 -0.56 -3.25
N GLY A 109 4.82 0.44 -4.14
CA GLY A 109 5.53 1.71 -4.05
C GLY A 109 7.03 1.56 -4.23
N LYS A 110 7.78 2.34 -3.44
CA LYS A 110 9.25 2.29 -3.44
C LYS A 110 9.79 2.45 -2.01
N ARG A 111 11.00 1.98 -1.80
CA ARG A 111 11.86 2.37 -0.68
C ARG A 111 13.21 2.82 -1.24
N SER A 112 13.79 3.85 -0.64
CA SER A 112 15.15 4.24 -0.96
C SER A 112 16.10 3.12 -0.54
N ARG A 113 17.09 2.80 -1.39
CA ARG A 113 18.11 1.83 -1.05
C ARG A 113 19.17 2.53 -0.19
N THR A 114 19.44 1.99 0.98
CA THR A 114 20.53 2.46 1.84
C THR A 114 21.88 2.04 1.30
N LEU A 115 22.90 2.84 1.58
CA LEU A 115 24.29 2.53 1.26
C LEU A 115 24.96 1.71 2.37
N ASP A 116 24.32 1.68 3.56
CA ASP A 116 24.79 1.00 4.78
C ASP A 116 26.19 1.46 5.21
N ILE A 117 26.46 2.76 5.06
CA ILE A 117 27.73 3.39 5.47
C ILE A 117 27.57 4.24 6.75
N PRO A 118 28.62 4.41 7.55
CA PRO A 118 28.57 5.24 8.73
C PRO A 118 28.16 6.68 8.40
N GLY A 119 27.24 7.25 9.18
CA GLY A 119 26.76 8.62 9.03
C GLY A 119 25.59 8.78 8.05
N GLU A 120 25.22 7.76 7.27
CA GLU A 120 24.13 7.85 6.29
C GLU A 120 22.81 8.31 6.93
N MET A 121 22.39 7.67 8.01
CA MET A 121 21.16 8.01 8.72
C MET A 121 21.26 9.37 9.41
N GLU A 122 22.42 9.69 9.98
CA GLU A 122 22.68 10.96 10.69
C GLU A 122 22.59 12.17 9.76
N TYR A 123 23.10 12.02 8.53
CA TYR A 123 23.17 13.09 7.53
C TYR A 123 22.04 13.05 6.51
N THR A 124 21.07 12.15 6.63
CA THR A 124 19.89 12.15 5.77
C THR A 124 19.11 13.46 5.92
N GLY A 125 18.90 14.17 4.81
CA GLY A 125 18.34 15.52 4.76
C GLY A 125 19.34 16.64 5.15
N ARG A 126 20.60 16.29 5.43
CA ARG A 126 21.69 17.23 5.80
C ARG A 126 22.96 16.99 5.02
N GLY A 127 22.83 16.54 3.77
CA GLY A 127 23.95 16.22 2.88
C GLY A 127 23.80 14.86 2.20
N VAL A 128 23.04 13.93 2.79
CA VAL A 128 22.60 12.69 2.14
C VAL A 128 21.16 12.86 1.67
N SER A 129 20.90 12.57 0.38
CA SER A 129 19.56 12.66 -0.24
C SER A 129 19.30 11.43 -1.10
N TYR A 130 18.04 10.98 -1.12
CA TYR A 130 17.55 9.85 -1.91
C TYR A 130 16.53 10.29 -2.97
#